data_009a85e56a10b53fbae3426be6c04d5f
#
_entry.id   009a85e56a10b53fbae3426be6c04d5f
#
_cell.length_a   1.000
_cell.length_b   1.000
_cell.length_c   1.000
_cell.angle_alpha   90.00
_cell.angle_beta   90.00
_cell.angle_gamma   90.00
#
_symmetry.space_group_name_H-M   'P 1'
#
loop_
_entity.id
_entity.type
_entity.pdbx_description
1 polymer ?
#
loop_
_entity_poly.entity_id
_entity_poly.type
_entity_poly.pdbx_seq_one_letter_code
_entity_poly.pdbx_strand_id
1 'polypeptide(L)'
;MFRLLTHKMMESVKTASVASLVSLLVTGCVTSIPRSPENVCGIFEEKRGWFLAAKRARDRWKAPVGITMSFIYQESGYQATARPERERLFGVIPWKRKSTAVGYAQAIDATWKQYVSDAQNAGDWFPKYRSNFYDAVDFVGWYNNQSQRQLRLSRTDAKNLYLAYHEGWRGYQNRTYEKKKWLINAANKVETRARRYQIQYLKCKKKLSRWYDFLLFR
;
A
#
# COMPACT_ATOMS: atom_id res chain seq x y z
N MET A 1 -1.83 -43.71 47.26
CA MET A 1 -0.69 -42.91 46.72
C MET A 1 -0.57 -42.96 45.20
N PHE A 2 -0.91 -44.05 44.55
CA PHE A 2 -0.84 -44.16 43.07
C PHE A 2 -1.87 -43.34 42.27
N ARG A 3 -3.06 -43.06 42.82
CA ARG A 3 -4.13 -42.33 42.10
C ARG A 3 -3.89 -40.82 41.96
N LEU A 4 -3.11 -40.21 42.84
CA LEU A 4 -2.79 -38.78 42.82
C LEU A 4 -1.69 -38.42 41.81
N LEU A 5 -0.80 -39.35 41.51
CA LEU A 5 0.29 -39.16 40.55
C LEU A 5 -0.21 -39.19 39.08
N THR A 6 -1.20 -40.04 38.79
CA THR A 6 -1.78 -40.12 37.43
C THR A 6 -2.60 -38.90 37.08
N HIS A 7 -3.30 -38.28 38.05
CA HIS A 7 -4.10 -37.08 37.82
C HIS A 7 -3.24 -35.86 37.54
N LYS A 8 -2.12 -35.67 38.26
CA LYS A 8 -1.16 -34.58 38.03
C LYS A 8 -0.44 -34.72 36.70
N MET A 9 -0.10 -35.89 36.24
CA MET A 9 0.51 -36.13 34.95
C MET A 9 -0.46 -35.85 33.79
N MET A 10 -1.73 -36.19 33.92
CA MET A 10 -2.75 -35.94 32.91
C MET A 10 -3.08 -34.43 32.76
N GLU A 11 -3.07 -33.66 33.86
CA GLU A 11 -3.27 -32.21 33.79
C GLU A 11 -2.06 -31.50 33.17
N SER A 12 -0.84 -31.94 33.46
CA SER A 12 0.39 -31.39 32.89
C SER A 12 0.48 -31.60 31.37
N VAL A 13 0.00 -32.76 30.87
CA VAL A 13 -0.02 -33.02 29.42
C VAL A 13 -1.10 -32.19 28.71
N LYS A 14 -2.25 -31.98 29.34
CA LYS A 14 -3.33 -31.15 28.77
C LYS A 14 -2.93 -29.67 28.66
N THR A 15 -2.25 -29.11 29.67
CA THR A 15 -1.78 -27.72 29.66
C THR A 15 -0.64 -27.51 28.67
N ALA A 16 0.28 -28.43 28.51
CA ALA A 16 1.34 -28.39 27.52
C ALA A 16 0.81 -28.42 26.06
N SER A 17 -0.21 -29.25 25.79
CA SER A 17 -0.82 -29.37 24.47
C SER A 17 -1.59 -28.09 24.06
N VAL A 18 -2.32 -27.48 25.00
CA VAL A 18 -3.06 -26.24 24.73
C VAL A 18 -2.13 -25.05 24.49
N ALA A 19 -1.04 -24.93 25.27
CA ALA A 19 -0.03 -23.89 25.08
C ALA A 19 0.68 -24.03 23.74
N SER A 20 0.97 -25.24 23.28
CA SER A 20 1.59 -25.52 21.97
C SER A 20 0.65 -25.19 20.79
N LEU A 21 -0.66 -25.45 20.92
CA LEU A 21 -1.65 -25.09 19.89
C LEU A 21 -1.86 -23.57 19.77
N VAL A 22 -1.83 -22.83 20.88
CA VAL A 22 -1.98 -21.37 20.89
C VAL A 22 -0.77 -20.68 20.27
N SER A 23 0.45 -21.21 20.44
CA SER A 23 1.65 -20.66 19.80
C SER A 23 1.67 -20.78 18.27
N LEU A 24 0.96 -21.74 17.69
CA LEU A 24 0.86 -21.94 16.24
C LEU A 24 -0.13 -20.98 15.55
N LEU A 25 -0.99 -20.30 16.31
CA LEU A 25 -2.00 -19.38 15.75
C LEU A 25 -1.54 -17.91 15.65
N VAL A 26 -0.34 -17.57 16.11
CA VAL A 26 0.20 -16.21 16.13
C VAL A 26 1.19 -15.96 14.97
N THR A 27 1.25 -16.82 13.96
CA THR A 27 1.90 -16.44 12.70
C THR A 27 1.01 -15.43 11.99
N GLY A 28 1.01 -14.20 12.52
CA GLY A 28 0.34 -13.08 11.90
C GLY A 28 0.80 -12.98 10.46
N CYS A 29 -0.14 -12.81 9.54
CA CYS A 29 0.10 -12.53 8.13
C CYS A 29 0.90 -11.23 7.96
N VAL A 30 2.20 -11.26 8.24
CA VAL A 30 3.11 -10.20 7.81
C VAL A 30 3.16 -10.31 6.30
N THR A 31 2.52 -9.37 5.62
CA THR A 31 2.58 -9.30 4.15
C THR A 31 4.03 -9.07 3.75
N SER A 32 4.68 -10.12 3.24
CA SER A 32 6.06 -10.06 2.78
C SER A 32 6.20 -9.11 1.58
N ILE A 33 7.34 -8.45 1.47
CA ILE A 33 7.73 -7.69 0.29
C ILE A 33 7.83 -8.65 -0.91
N PRO A 34 7.36 -8.28 -2.12
CA PRO A 34 7.52 -9.11 -3.31
C PRO A 34 8.98 -9.46 -3.60
N ARG A 35 9.25 -10.70 -4.01
CA ARG A 35 10.61 -11.19 -4.32
C ARG A 35 11.25 -10.45 -5.48
N SER A 36 10.45 -10.04 -6.47
CA SER A 36 10.91 -9.34 -7.68
C SER A 36 10.17 -8.02 -7.85
N PRO A 37 10.47 -6.99 -7.04
CA PRO A 37 9.72 -5.74 -7.03
C PRO A 37 9.81 -4.95 -8.33
N GLU A 38 10.78 -5.23 -9.20
CA GLU A 38 10.93 -4.57 -10.50
C GLU A 38 10.11 -5.24 -11.63
N ASN A 39 9.42 -6.36 -11.33
CA ASN A 39 8.57 -7.08 -12.27
C ASN A 39 7.13 -7.14 -11.78
N VAL A 40 6.26 -6.27 -12.34
CA VAL A 40 4.86 -6.20 -11.89
C VAL A 40 4.08 -7.48 -12.17
N CYS A 41 4.41 -8.24 -13.20
CA CYS A 41 3.79 -9.54 -13.47
C CYS A 41 4.15 -10.55 -12.37
N GLY A 42 5.44 -10.63 -12.00
CA GLY A 42 5.91 -11.46 -10.89
C GLY A 42 5.26 -11.06 -9.55
N ILE A 43 5.14 -9.76 -9.28
CA ILE A 43 4.40 -9.26 -8.12
C ILE A 43 2.96 -9.81 -8.12
N PHE A 44 2.26 -9.76 -9.22
CA PHE A 44 0.87 -10.18 -9.33
C PHE A 44 0.69 -11.70 -9.34
N GLU A 45 1.67 -12.45 -9.80
CA GLU A 45 1.69 -13.92 -9.69
C GLU A 45 1.89 -14.34 -8.22
N GLU A 46 2.79 -13.69 -7.50
CA GLU A 46 3.03 -13.92 -6.07
C GLU A 46 1.90 -13.41 -5.18
N LYS A 47 1.35 -12.24 -5.50
CA LYS A 47 0.33 -11.52 -4.71
C LYS A 47 -0.94 -11.33 -5.53
N ARG A 48 -1.66 -12.42 -5.75
CA ARG A 48 -2.89 -12.40 -6.58
C ARG A 48 -3.89 -11.31 -6.16
N GLY A 49 -4.09 -11.10 -4.87
CA GLY A 49 -4.94 -10.03 -4.34
C GLY A 49 -4.51 -8.64 -4.79
N TRP A 50 -3.21 -8.41 -4.98
CA TRP A 50 -2.71 -7.10 -5.43
C TRP A 50 -3.04 -6.81 -6.89
N PHE A 51 -3.05 -7.85 -7.74
CA PHE A 51 -3.56 -7.72 -9.11
C PHE A 51 -5.00 -7.24 -9.12
N LEU A 52 -5.85 -7.86 -8.29
CA LEU A 52 -7.27 -7.52 -8.20
C LEU A 52 -7.48 -6.11 -7.64
N ALA A 53 -6.71 -5.72 -6.62
CA ALA A 53 -6.73 -4.37 -6.06
C ALA A 53 -6.36 -3.32 -7.13
N ALA A 54 -5.25 -3.53 -7.84
CA ALA A 54 -4.79 -2.63 -8.89
C ALA A 54 -5.78 -2.55 -10.08
N LYS A 55 -6.38 -3.68 -10.45
CA LYS A 55 -7.45 -3.73 -11.47
C LYS A 55 -8.67 -2.93 -11.03
N ARG A 56 -9.14 -3.11 -9.77
CA ARG A 56 -10.28 -2.39 -9.21
C ARG A 56 -10.03 -0.88 -9.17
N ALA A 57 -8.88 -0.43 -8.68
CA ALA A 57 -8.51 0.98 -8.65
C ALA A 57 -8.45 1.58 -10.07
N ARG A 58 -7.90 0.84 -11.06
CA ARG A 58 -7.93 1.23 -12.47
C ARG A 58 -9.35 1.43 -12.98
N ASP A 59 -10.24 0.50 -12.68
CA ASP A 59 -11.61 0.52 -13.19
C ASP A 59 -12.44 1.65 -12.54
N ARG A 60 -12.23 1.88 -11.24
CA ARG A 60 -12.91 2.92 -10.44
C ARG A 60 -12.41 4.33 -10.78
N TRP A 61 -11.10 4.54 -10.73
CA TRP A 61 -10.46 5.86 -10.82
C TRP A 61 -9.87 6.16 -12.19
N LYS A 62 -9.92 5.20 -13.12
CA LYS A 62 -9.22 5.27 -14.42
C LYS A 62 -7.71 5.46 -14.27
N ALA A 63 -7.14 5.02 -13.13
CA ALA A 63 -5.73 5.13 -12.81
C ALA A 63 -4.94 4.01 -13.49
N PRO A 64 -3.92 4.29 -14.33
CA PRO A 64 -3.10 3.26 -14.93
C PRO A 64 -2.39 2.41 -13.87
N VAL A 65 -2.44 1.08 -14.01
CA VAL A 65 -1.86 0.13 -13.05
C VAL A 65 -0.37 0.41 -12.82
N GLY A 66 0.37 0.70 -13.90
CA GLY A 66 1.80 1.00 -13.80
C GLY A 66 2.10 2.21 -12.92
N ILE A 67 1.26 3.26 -12.96
CA ILE A 67 1.41 4.46 -12.14
C ILE A 67 1.13 4.13 -10.67
N THR A 68 0.00 3.50 -10.38
CA THR A 68 -0.39 3.17 -9.00
C THR A 68 0.65 2.29 -8.32
N MET A 69 1.13 1.24 -9.01
CA MET A 69 2.14 0.34 -8.49
C MET A 69 3.51 1.03 -8.31
N SER A 70 3.88 1.96 -9.20
CA SER A 70 5.14 2.70 -9.08
C SER A 70 5.13 3.68 -7.90
N PHE A 71 3.98 4.27 -7.57
CA PHE A 71 3.82 5.12 -6.38
C PHE A 71 4.00 4.29 -5.11
N ILE A 72 3.28 3.18 -4.97
CA ILE A 72 3.42 2.29 -3.81
C ILE A 72 4.88 1.83 -3.62
N TYR A 73 5.57 1.48 -4.72
CA TYR A 73 6.98 1.12 -4.62
C TYR A 73 7.85 2.29 -4.15
N GLN A 74 7.64 3.48 -4.69
CA GLN A 74 8.44 4.66 -4.34
C GLN A 74 8.22 5.09 -2.89
N GLU A 75 6.99 4.98 -2.38
CA GLU A 75 6.61 5.42 -1.04
C GLU A 75 7.07 4.45 0.07
N SER A 76 6.99 3.14 -0.18
CA SER A 76 7.20 2.16 0.88
C SER A 76 8.07 0.96 0.50
N GLY A 77 8.46 0.81 -0.76
CA GLY A 77 9.05 -0.44 -1.24
C GLY A 77 8.13 -1.65 -1.03
N TYR A 78 6.82 -1.44 -1.08
CA TYR A 78 5.80 -2.45 -0.77
C TYR A 78 5.74 -2.91 0.70
N GLN A 79 6.19 -2.09 1.64
CA GLN A 79 6.12 -2.39 3.07
C GLN A 79 4.80 -1.87 3.68
N ALA A 80 4.00 -2.78 4.25
CA ALA A 80 2.70 -2.47 4.85
C ALA A 80 2.78 -1.50 6.04
N THR A 81 3.87 -1.54 6.78
CA THR A 81 4.06 -0.79 8.03
C THR A 81 5.12 0.30 7.90
N ALA A 82 5.50 0.66 6.67
CA ALA A 82 6.49 1.72 6.42
C ALA A 82 6.09 3.01 7.15
N ARG A 83 7.07 3.65 7.75
CA ARG A 83 6.91 4.94 8.46
C ARG A 83 8.17 5.77 8.29
N PRO A 84 8.06 7.11 8.25
CA PRO A 84 9.22 7.99 8.31
C PRO A 84 10.06 7.73 9.56
N GLU A 85 11.37 7.91 9.44
CA GLU A 85 12.27 7.81 10.58
C GLU A 85 11.89 8.81 11.68
N ARG A 86 12.19 8.45 12.92
CA ARG A 86 12.06 9.36 14.06
C ARG A 86 13.25 10.32 14.08
N GLU A 87 12.98 11.58 14.34
CA GLU A 87 14.02 12.50 14.77
C GLU A 87 14.66 11.98 16.08
N ARG A 88 15.92 12.30 16.26
CA ARG A 88 16.63 11.93 17.49
C ARG A 88 16.94 13.18 18.31
N LEU A 89 16.41 13.23 19.53
CA LEU A 89 16.80 14.26 20.49
C LEU A 89 18.21 13.96 20.98
N PHE A 90 19.09 14.95 20.94
CA PHE A 90 20.53 14.80 21.25
C PHE A 90 21.25 13.69 20.46
N GLY A 91 20.75 13.37 19.25
CA GLY A 91 21.35 12.36 18.38
C GLY A 91 21.09 10.90 18.76
N VAL A 92 20.56 10.62 19.96
CA VAL A 92 20.41 9.25 20.48
C VAL A 92 19.00 8.87 20.87
N ILE A 93 18.21 9.77 21.45
CA ILE A 93 16.86 9.46 21.96
C ILE A 93 15.83 9.58 20.85
N PRO A 94 15.09 8.51 20.48
CA PRO A 94 14.02 8.60 19.49
C PRO A 94 12.95 9.60 19.93
N TRP A 95 12.74 10.64 19.12
CA TRP A 95 11.76 11.69 19.36
C TRP A 95 10.54 11.53 18.45
N LYS A 96 9.93 12.63 18.07
CA LYS A 96 8.76 12.64 17.19
C LYS A 96 9.14 12.31 15.73
N ARG A 97 8.15 11.93 14.93
CA ARG A 97 8.30 11.78 13.48
C ARG A 97 8.02 13.10 12.77
N LYS A 98 8.71 13.35 11.67
CA LYS A 98 8.50 14.55 10.82
C LYS A 98 7.12 14.57 10.16
N SER A 99 6.49 13.43 9.99
CA SER A 99 5.22 13.26 9.29
C SER A 99 4.39 12.15 9.90
N THR A 100 3.07 12.23 9.74
CA THR A 100 2.10 11.18 10.08
C THR A 100 1.94 10.13 8.98
N ALA A 101 2.79 10.18 7.94
CA ALA A 101 2.79 9.22 6.84
C ALA A 101 2.96 7.78 7.34
N VAL A 102 2.17 6.86 6.79
CA VAL A 102 2.21 5.46 7.20
C VAL A 102 1.73 4.54 6.09
N GLY A 103 2.26 3.30 6.07
CA GLY A 103 1.79 2.20 5.26
C GLY A 103 2.26 2.25 3.81
N TYR A 104 1.60 1.48 2.98
CA TYR A 104 1.99 1.29 1.58
C TYR A 104 2.09 2.60 0.77
N ALA A 105 1.13 3.49 0.94
CA ALA A 105 1.02 4.73 0.18
C ALA A 105 1.60 5.96 0.89
N GLN A 106 2.17 5.80 2.10
CA GLN A 106 2.69 6.90 2.93
C GLN A 106 1.71 8.08 3.07
N ALA A 107 0.40 7.77 3.09
CA ALA A 107 -0.64 8.77 3.26
C ALA A 107 -0.55 9.42 4.64
N ILE A 108 -0.63 10.76 4.71
CA ILE A 108 -0.72 11.52 5.96
C ILE A 108 -2.15 11.52 6.49
N ASP A 109 -2.32 11.76 7.81
CA ASP A 109 -3.62 11.67 8.49
C ASP A 109 -4.70 12.54 7.84
N ALA A 110 -4.39 13.79 7.52
CA ALA A 110 -5.36 14.73 6.95
C ALA A 110 -5.91 14.25 5.60
N THR A 111 -5.00 13.84 4.69
CA THR A 111 -5.37 13.38 3.35
C THR A 111 -6.09 12.03 3.40
N TRP A 112 -5.67 11.14 4.33
CA TRP A 112 -6.34 9.86 4.53
C TRP A 112 -7.78 10.04 5.04
N LYS A 113 -8.01 10.94 5.99
CA LYS A 113 -9.35 11.27 6.49
C LYS A 113 -10.25 11.78 5.36
N GLN A 114 -9.73 12.65 4.50
CA GLN A 114 -10.48 13.15 3.35
C GLN A 114 -10.87 12.01 2.39
N TYR A 115 -9.92 11.11 2.06
CA TYR A 115 -10.21 9.94 1.25
C TYR A 115 -11.30 9.05 1.84
N VAL A 116 -11.23 8.77 3.14
CA VAL A 116 -12.24 7.96 3.85
C VAL A 116 -13.62 8.64 3.79
N SER A 117 -13.66 9.94 4.04
CA SER A 117 -14.91 10.72 3.96
C SER A 117 -15.50 10.69 2.55
N ASP A 118 -14.68 10.87 1.51
CA ASP A 118 -15.13 10.81 0.12
C ASP A 118 -15.63 9.41 -0.27
N ALA A 119 -14.98 8.36 0.24
CA ALA A 119 -15.41 6.98 0.04
C ALA A 119 -16.77 6.71 0.69
N GLN A 120 -16.98 7.17 1.93
CA GLN A 120 -18.25 7.05 2.65
C GLN A 120 -19.37 7.80 1.94
N ASN A 121 -19.13 9.03 1.50
CA ASN A 121 -20.08 9.82 0.73
C ASN A 121 -20.48 9.13 -0.60
N ALA A 122 -19.58 8.29 -1.13
CA ALA A 122 -19.86 7.44 -2.30
C ALA A 122 -20.47 6.06 -1.95
N GLY A 123 -20.88 5.84 -0.67
CA GLY A 123 -21.53 4.61 -0.21
C GLY A 123 -20.59 3.48 0.20
N ASP A 124 -19.27 3.72 0.29
CA ASP A 124 -18.29 2.74 0.75
C ASP A 124 -18.00 2.93 2.25
N TRP A 125 -18.76 2.26 3.09
CA TRP A 125 -18.71 2.36 4.55
C TRP A 125 -17.72 1.40 5.22
N PHE A 126 -17.02 0.57 4.45
CA PHE A 126 -16.05 -0.37 5.02
C PHE A 126 -14.84 0.36 5.62
N PRO A 127 -14.34 -0.09 6.79
CA PRO A 127 -13.14 0.49 7.39
C PRO A 127 -11.95 0.45 6.44
N LYS A 128 -11.18 1.54 6.39
CA LYS A 128 -10.00 1.69 5.53
C LYS A 128 -8.72 1.73 6.36
N TYR A 129 -7.70 0.98 5.92
CA TYR A 129 -6.43 0.87 6.63
C TYR A 129 -5.24 1.16 5.71
N ARG A 130 -4.35 2.05 6.12
CA ARG A 130 -3.14 2.42 5.35
C ARG A 130 -2.15 1.26 5.18
N SER A 131 -2.23 0.25 6.03
CA SER A 131 -1.47 -1.01 5.96
C SER A 131 -2.15 -2.08 5.10
N ASN A 132 -3.38 -1.84 4.63
CA ASN A 132 -4.07 -2.72 3.69
C ASN A 132 -3.72 -2.31 2.25
N PHE A 133 -3.26 -3.24 1.44
CA PHE A 133 -2.83 -2.95 0.08
C PHE A 133 -3.99 -2.49 -0.83
N TYR A 134 -5.19 -3.08 -0.68
CA TYR A 134 -6.37 -2.67 -1.44
C TYR A 134 -6.73 -1.21 -1.19
N ASP A 135 -6.76 -0.81 0.07
CA ASP A 135 -7.10 0.56 0.45
C ASP A 135 -6.01 1.54 0.01
N ALA A 136 -4.74 1.15 0.10
CA ALA A 136 -3.63 1.99 -0.31
C ALA A 136 -3.59 2.23 -1.83
N VAL A 137 -3.87 1.20 -2.63
CA VAL A 137 -3.94 1.30 -4.09
C VAL A 137 -5.16 2.12 -4.53
N ASP A 138 -6.32 1.92 -3.86
CA ASP A 138 -7.53 2.72 -4.11
C ASP A 138 -7.30 4.20 -3.74
N PHE A 139 -6.63 4.46 -2.60
CA PHE A 139 -6.23 5.81 -2.19
C PHE A 139 -5.34 6.51 -3.23
N VAL A 140 -4.31 5.82 -3.75
CA VAL A 140 -3.45 6.41 -4.80
C VAL A 140 -4.26 6.71 -6.06
N GLY A 141 -5.18 5.82 -6.43
CA GLY A 141 -6.09 6.03 -7.54
C GLY A 141 -7.01 7.25 -7.33
N TRP A 142 -7.60 7.38 -6.15
CA TRP A 142 -8.41 8.51 -5.74
C TRP A 142 -7.61 9.82 -5.78
N TYR A 143 -6.41 9.84 -5.18
CA TYR A 143 -5.57 11.05 -5.13
C TYR A 143 -5.18 11.53 -6.54
N ASN A 144 -4.80 10.61 -7.41
CA ASN A 144 -4.46 10.93 -8.81
C ASN A 144 -5.70 11.43 -9.58
N ASN A 145 -6.88 10.90 -9.30
CA ASN A 145 -8.12 11.40 -9.88
C ASN A 145 -8.43 12.83 -9.40
N GLN A 146 -8.23 13.13 -8.13
CA GLN A 146 -8.36 14.48 -7.59
C GLN A 146 -7.31 15.43 -8.19
N SER A 147 -6.06 14.99 -8.34
CA SER A 147 -4.99 15.76 -8.98
C SER A 147 -5.33 16.12 -10.44
N GLN A 148 -5.91 15.16 -11.18
CA GLN A 148 -6.41 15.43 -12.52
C GLN A 148 -7.48 16.52 -12.54
N ARG A 149 -8.45 16.44 -11.61
CA ARG A 149 -9.56 17.41 -11.54
C ARG A 149 -9.08 18.81 -11.14
N GLN A 150 -8.22 18.89 -10.11
CA GLN A 150 -7.80 20.17 -9.53
C GLN A 150 -6.66 20.85 -10.31
N LEU A 151 -5.75 20.05 -10.87
CA LEU A 151 -4.53 20.53 -11.52
C LEU A 151 -4.54 20.37 -13.05
N ARG A 152 -5.59 19.75 -13.60
CA ARG A 152 -5.72 19.40 -15.03
C ARG A 152 -4.57 18.51 -15.54
N LEU A 153 -4.00 17.69 -14.68
CA LEU A 153 -2.93 16.77 -15.04
C LEU A 153 -3.46 15.59 -15.87
N SER A 154 -2.67 15.12 -16.82
CA SER A 154 -3.00 13.88 -17.54
C SER A 154 -2.93 12.68 -16.59
N ARG A 155 -3.86 11.73 -16.74
CA ARG A 155 -3.86 10.44 -16.00
C ARG A 155 -2.65 9.58 -16.28
N THR A 156 -1.94 9.84 -17.36
CA THR A 156 -0.75 9.08 -17.78
C THR A 156 0.56 9.80 -17.45
N ASP A 157 0.50 11.01 -16.93
CA ASP A 157 1.67 11.81 -16.54
C ASP A 157 2.14 11.43 -15.13
N ALA A 158 2.84 10.30 -15.03
CA ALA A 158 3.30 9.76 -13.76
C ALA A 158 4.23 10.73 -13.01
N LYS A 159 5.07 11.50 -13.73
CA LYS A 159 5.99 12.46 -13.15
C LYS A 159 5.25 13.59 -12.43
N ASN A 160 4.37 14.29 -13.11
CA ASN A 160 3.66 15.42 -12.53
C ASN A 160 2.62 14.99 -11.49
N LEU A 161 1.97 13.83 -11.68
CA LEU A 161 1.13 13.24 -10.66
C LEU A 161 1.91 12.92 -9.37
N TYR A 162 3.15 12.43 -9.47
CA TYR A 162 3.98 12.14 -8.31
C TYR A 162 4.47 13.43 -7.62
N LEU A 163 4.84 14.45 -8.38
CA LEU A 163 5.17 15.78 -7.82
C LEU A 163 3.98 16.34 -7.02
N ALA A 164 2.78 16.28 -7.58
CA ALA A 164 1.55 16.70 -6.89
C ALA A 164 1.23 15.83 -5.66
N TYR A 165 1.51 14.53 -5.73
CA TYR A 165 1.33 13.60 -4.61
C TYR A 165 2.20 13.97 -3.41
N HIS A 166 3.46 14.31 -3.68
CA HIS A 166 4.42 14.65 -2.63
C HIS A 166 4.22 16.06 -2.05
N GLU A 167 3.98 17.05 -2.91
CA GLU A 167 3.87 18.47 -2.50
C GLU A 167 2.47 18.85 -2.02
N GLY A 168 1.48 18.01 -2.29
CA GLY A 168 0.08 18.38 -2.22
C GLY A 168 -0.32 19.28 -3.39
N TRP A 169 -1.61 19.42 -3.64
CA TRP A 169 -2.13 20.15 -4.78
C TRP A 169 -1.72 21.62 -4.78
N ARG A 170 -1.78 22.28 -3.61
CA ARG A 170 -1.35 23.69 -3.47
C ARG A 170 0.15 23.86 -3.66
N GLY A 171 0.95 22.94 -3.12
CA GLY A 171 2.41 22.98 -3.29
C GLY A 171 2.80 22.80 -4.75
N TYR A 172 2.13 21.88 -5.46
CA TYR A 172 2.35 21.70 -6.89
C TYR A 172 1.99 22.95 -7.70
N GLN A 173 0.84 23.60 -7.46
CA GLN A 173 0.45 24.85 -8.10
C GLN A 173 1.47 25.97 -7.87
N ASN A 174 2.02 26.05 -6.66
CA ASN A 174 3.04 27.03 -6.28
C ASN A 174 4.45 26.61 -6.72
N ARG A 175 4.60 25.48 -7.42
CA ARG A 175 5.86 24.96 -7.96
C ARG A 175 6.96 24.77 -6.90
N THR A 176 6.59 24.45 -5.66
CA THR A 176 7.55 24.27 -4.55
C THR A 176 8.55 23.15 -4.79
N TYR A 177 8.22 22.19 -5.67
CA TYR A 177 9.08 21.11 -6.11
C TYR A 177 10.30 21.57 -6.92
N GLU A 178 10.26 22.73 -7.58
CA GLU A 178 11.36 23.20 -8.44
C GLU A 178 12.67 23.40 -7.66
N LYS A 179 12.56 23.77 -6.38
CA LYS A 179 13.70 23.92 -5.47
C LYS A 179 14.19 22.58 -4.88
N LYS A 180 13.51 21.46 -5.18
CA LYS A 180 13.78 20.14 -4.60
C LYS A 180 14.32 19.18 -5.67
N LYS A 181 15.58 19.33 -6.07
CA LYS A 181 16.21 18.47 -7.10
C LYS A 181 16.02 16.97 -6.81
N TRP A 182 16.10 16.58 -5.53
CA TRP A 182 15.89 15.20 -5.12
C TRP A 182 14.46 14.68 -5.43
N LEU A 183 13.43 15.55 -5.29
CA LEU A 183 12.05 15.19 -5.60
C LEU A 183 11.82 15.06 -7.10
N ILE A 184 12.42 15.97 -7.89
CA ILE A 184 12.39 15.87 -9.36
C ILE A 184 13.04 14.56 -9.81
N ASN A 185 14.18 14.18 -9.22
CA ASN A 185 14.84 12.91 -9.51
C ASN A 185 13.99 11.69 -9.10
N ALA A 186 13.31 11.75 -7.95
CA ALA A 186 12.37 10.72 -7.52
C ALA A 186 11.20 10.60 -8.51
N ALA A 187 10.62 11.71 -8.94
CA ALA A 187 9.53 11.74 -9.92
C ALA A 187 9.94 11.16 -11.28
N ASN A 188 11.16 11.42 -11.76
CA ASN A 188 11.71 10.82 -12.97
C ASN A 188 11.87 9.28 -12.83
N LYS A 189 12.30 8.79 -11.65
CA LYS A 189 12.38 7.34 -11.36
C LYS A 189 10.99 6.71 -11.34
N VAL A 190 10.01 7.39 -10.75
CA VAL A 190 8.60 6.95 -10.74
C VAL A 190 8.05 6.86 -12.16
N GLU A 191 8.28 7.86 -13.00
CA GLU A 191 7.85 7.85 -14.41
C GLU A 191 8.43 6.66 -15.17
N THR A 192 9.74 6.44 -15.06
CA THR A 192 10.43 5.33 -15.72
C THR A 192 9.87 3.99 -15.26
N ARG A 193 9.66 3.82 -13.94
CA ARG A 193 9.08 2.59 -13.37
C ARG A 193 7.62 2.41 -13.79
N ALA A 194 6.82 3.48 -13.78
CA ALA A 194 5.43 3.43 -14.19
C ALA A 194 5.28 2.96 -15.64
N ARG A 195 6.12 3.46 -16.54
CA ARG A 195 6.15 3.05 -17.95
C ARG A 195 6.51 1.57 -18.09
N ARG A 196 7.58 1.12 -17.40
CA ARG A 196 7.99 -0.29 -17.39
C ARG A 196 6.90 -1.20 -16.86
N TYR A 197 6.31 -0.89 -15.71
CA TYR A 197 5.23 -1.67 -15.11
C TYR A 197 3.98 -1.72 -16.01
N GLN A 198 3.65 -0.62 -16.68
CA GLN A 198 2.51 -0.60 -17.58
C GLN A 198 2.71 -1.53 -18.78
N ILE A 199 3.91 -1.54 -19.38
CA ILE A 199 4.25 -2.45 -20.46
C ILE A 199 4.18 -3.91 -20.00
N GLN A 200 4.75 -4.25 -18.85
CA GLN A 200 4.70 -5.58 -18.26
C GLN A 200 3.24 -6.00 -17.99
N TYR A 201 2.46 -5.15 -17.34
CA TYR A 201 1.04 -5.39 -17.05
C TYR A 201 0.23 -5.73 -18.31
N LEU A 202 0.42 -4.98 -19.39
CA LEU A 202 -0.28 -5.23 -20.65
C LEU A 202 0.03 -6.62 -21.24
N LYS A 203 1.25 -7.12 -21.02
CA LYS A 203 1.66 -8.47 -21.47
C LYS A 203 1.02 -9.58 -20.63
N CYS A 204 0.94 -9.43 -19.31
CA CYS A 204 0.48 -10.49 -18.41
C CYS A 204 -0.98 -10.41 -17.98
N LYS A 205 -1.66 -9.28 -18.17
CA LYS A 205 -3.03 -9.07 -17.66
C LYS A 205 -4.04 -10.14 -18.11
N LYS A 206 -3.94 -10.63 -19.35
CA LYS A 206 -4.84 -11.68 -19.87
C LYS A 206 -4.65 -12.99 -19.12
N LYS A 207 -3.38 -13.44 -18.94
CA LYS A 207 -3.03 -14.65 -18.17
C LYS A 207 -3.48 -14.56 -16.71
N LEU A 208 -3.37 -13.36 -16.11
CA LEU A 208 -3.74 -13.12 -14.73
C LEU A 208 -5.26 -12.96 -14.53
N SER A 209 -6.02 -12.56 -15.55
CA SER A 209 -7.46 -12.43 -15.46
C SER A 209 -8.15 -13.80 -15.61
N ARG A 210 -8.91 -14.20 -14.58
CA ARG A 210 -9.69 -15.43 -14.59
C ARG A 210 -11.17 -15.08 -14.71
N TRP A 211 -11.96 -15.96 -15.35
CA TRP A 211 -13.39 -15.71 -15.57
C TRP A 211 -14.19 -15.50 -14.28
N TYR A 212 -13.76 -16.09 -13.16
CA TYR A 212 -14.43 -15.95 -11.87
C TYR A 212 -13.95 -14.73 -11.03
N ASP A 213 -12.96 -13.97 -11.49
CA ASP A 213 -12.51 -12.76 -10.77
C ASP A 213 -13.62 -11.73 -10.62
N PHE A 214 -14.61 -11.73 -11.53
CA PHE A 214 -15.74 -10.82 -11.45
C PHE A 214 -16.75 -11.20 -10.35
N LEU A 215 -16.80 -12.47 -9.94
CA LEU A 215 -17.71 -12.96 -8.90
C LEU A 215 -17.21 -12.61 -7.49
N LEU A 216 -15.91 -12.49 -7.31
CA LEU A 216 -15.29 -12.27 -5.99
C LEU A 216 -15.24 -10.80 -5.58
N PHE A 217 -15.52 -9.86 -6.49
CA PHE A 217 -15.26 -8.43 -6.28
C PHE A 217 -16.37 -7.52 -6.85
N ARG A 218 -17.60 -7.97 -6.68
CA ARG A 218 -18.80 -7.15 -6.92
C ARG A 218 -19.12 -6.25 -5.75
#